data_619019fb69a6b88a2f05a564b5c1b0bc
#
_entry.id   619019fb69a6b88a2f05a564b5c1b0bc
#
_cell.length_a   1.000
_cell.length_b   1.000
_cell.length_c   1.000
_cell.angle_alpha   90.00
_cell.angle_beta   90.00
_cell.angle_gamma   90.00
#
_symmetry.space_group_name_H-M   'P 1'
#
loop_
_entity.id
_entity.type
_entity.pdbx_description
1 polymer ?
#
loop_
_entity_poly.entity_id
_entity_poly.type
_entity_poly.pdbx_seq_one_letter_code
_entity_poly.pdbx_strand_id
1 'polypeptide(L)'
;ASFAVALAGVSLMGAFYLNELVLNFVRRGDPHPGLFIAYSQALAELRAGGDPEPALRRFELQMLAEVGYGLNLDHDVLNDVPLDPEGLYEYRLEQGPVPVAAGGAALTLSGADLLAIGSGDLSSPASLQAAKRLLRSVLAHYLDGRTLKTRAVLASMRR
;
A
#
# COMPACT_ATOMS: atom_id res chain seq x y z
N ALA A 1 -22.33 -18.75 -8.25
CA ALA A 1 -22.13 -19.68 -7.14
C ALA A 1 -20.70 -19.72 -6.66
N SER A 2 -19.74 -19.65 -7.57
CA SER A 2 -18.33 -19.75 -7.23
C SER A 2 -17.78 -18.50 -6.52
N PHE A 3 -18.36 -17.33 -6.73
CA PHE A 3 -17.83 -16.09 -6.17
C PHE A 3 -17.88 -16.10 -4.64
N ALA A 4 -19.01 -16.40 -4.05
CA ALA A 4 -19.17 -16.41 -2.59
C ALA A 4 -18.31 -17.50 -1.93
N VAL A 5 -18.09 -18.61 -2.60
CA VAL A 5 -17.26 -19.71 -2.11
C VAL A 5 -15.77 -19.37 -2.23
N ALA A 6 -15.40 -18.59 -3.26
CA ALA A 6 -14.00 -18.25 -3.52
C ALA A 6 -13.43 -17.24 -2.53
N LEU A 7 -14.27 -16.44 -1.86
CA LEU A 7 -13.85 -15.46 -0.85
C LEU A 7 -14.22 -15.95 0.53
N ALA A 8 -13.28 -16.59 1.22
CA ALA A 8 -13.47 -17.11 2.56
C ALA A 8 -12.28 -16.80 3.45
N GLY A 9 -12.49 -16.73 4.76
CA GLY A 9 -11.44 -16.52 5.74
C GLY A 9 -10.68 -15.21 5.51
N VAL A 10 -9.37 -15.30 5.39
CA VAL A 10 -8.49 -14.12 5.25
C VAL A 10 -8.80 -13.34 3.96
N SER A 11 -9.13 -14.04 2.86
CA SER A 11 -9.51 -13.38 1.60
C SER A 11 -10.78 -12.55 1.73
N LEU A 12 -11.77 -13.07 2.46
CA LEU A 12 -13.01 -12.33 2.72
C LEU A 12 -12.74 -11.09 3.57
N MET A 13 -11.92 -11.22 4.60
CA MET A 13 -11.54 -10.07 5.43
C MET A 13 -10.74 -9.05 4.63
N GLY A 14 -9.90 -9.51 3.70
CA GLY A 14 -9.21 -8.63 2.75
C GLY A 14 -10.19 -7.81 1.93
N ALA A 15 -11.26 -8.43 1.41
CA ALA A 15 -12.29 -7.73 0.65
C ALA A 15 -13.01 -6.68 1.50
N PHE A 16 -13.35 -7.00 2.75
CA PHE A 16 -13.92 -6.03 3.69
C PHE A 16 -12.96 -4.88 3.96
N TYR A 17 -11.68 -5.15 4.09
CA TYR A 17 -10.66 -4.12 4.26
C TYR A 17 -10.63 -3.17 3.07
N LEU A 18 -10.65 -3.68 1.83
CA LEU A 18 -10.70 -2.85 0.63
C LEU A 18 -11.92 -1.94 0.64
N ASN A 19 -13.09 -2.46 0.99
CA ASN A 19 -14.32 -1.67 1.08
C ASN A 19 -14.19 -0.57 2.12
N GLU A 20 -13.62 -0.86 3.27
CA GLU A 20 -13.44 0.12 4.34
C GLU A 20 -12.48 1.24 3.91
N LEU A 21 -11.40 0.90 3.20
CA LEU A 21 -10.50 1.90 2.64
C LEU A 21 -11.24 2.82 1.66
N VAL A 22 -11.98 2.25 0.73
CA VAL A 22 -12.74 3.03 -0.26
C VAL A 22 -13.69 4.00 0.44
N LEU A 23 -14.42 3.53 1.45
CA LEU A 23 -15.35 4.37 2.20
C LEU A 23 -14.66 5.52 2.93
N ASN A 24 -13.42 5.33 3.36
CA ASN A 24 -12.68 6.37 4.08
C ASN A 24 -11.97 7.37 3.17
N PHE A 25 -11.59 6.97 1.96
CA PHE A 25 -10.78 7.81 1.07
C PHE A 25 -11.53 8.40 -0.11
N VAL A 26 -12.66 7.81 -0.50
CA VAL A 26 -13.42 8.26 -1.67
C VAL A 26 -14.66 9.02 -1.22
N ARG A 27 -14.82 10.23 -1.75
CA ARG A 27 -16.02 11.03 -1.50
C ARG A 27 -17.15 10.57 -2.39
N ARG A 28 -18.35 10.55 -1.81
CA ARG A 28 -19.56 10.17 -2.54
C ARG A 28 -19.76 11.12 -3.73
N GLY A 29 -19.95 10.54 -4.91
CA GLY A 29 -20.21 11.28 -6.14
C GLY A 29 -18.98 11.62 -6.96
N ASP A 30 -17.77 11.44 -6.43
CA ASP A 30 -16.54 11.67 -7.19
C ASP A 30 -16.25 10.45 -8.07
N PRO A 31 -16.07 10.64 -9.39
CA PRO A 31 -15.75 9.52 -10.27
C PRO A 31 -14.28 9.13 -10.17
N HIS A 32 -14.01 7.86 -9.92
CA HIS A 32 -12.66 7.30 -9.88
C HIS A 32 -12.62 5.98 -10.67
N PRO A 33 -12.64 6.04 -12.02
CA PRO A 33 -12.69 4.81 -12.83
C PRO A 33 -11.46 3.92 -12.63
N GLY A 34 -10.29 4.51 -12.43
CA GLY A 34 -9.07 3.75 -12.15
C GLY A 34 -9.15 2.99 -10.82
N LEU A 35 -9.85 3.54 -9.85
CA LEU A 35 -10.06 2.88 -8.57
C LEU A 35 -10.93 1.63 -8.72
N PHE A 36 -11.97 1.69 -9.56
CA PHE A 36 -12.81 0.53 -9.84
C PHE A 36 -11.99 -0.62 -10.46
N ILE A 37 -11.11 -0.28 -11.39
CA ILE A 37 -10.21 -1.27 -12.01
C ILE A 37 -9.27 -1.88 -10.96
N ALA A 38 -8.65 -1.05 -10.12
CA ALA A 38 -7.77 -1.51 -9.05
C ALA A 38 -8.49 -2.41 -8.05
N TYR A 39 -9.71 -2.03 -7.68
CA TYR A 39 -10.56 -2.81 -6.78
C TYR A 39 -10.88 -4.19 -7.38
N SER A 40 -11.28 -4.21 -8.64
CA SER A 40 -11.60 -5.47 -9.35
C SER A 40 -10.40 -6.38 -9.46
N GLN A 41 -9.22 -5.83 -9.73
CA GLN A 41 -7.97 -6.59 -9.78
C GLN A 41 -7.63 -7.19 -8.41
N ALA A 42 -7.75 -6.39 -7.36
CA ALA A 42 -7.47 -6.85 -6.00
C ALA A 42 -8.42 -7.97 -5.58
N LEU A 43 -9.71 -7.85 -5.89
CA LEU A 43 -10.67 -8.92 -5.62
C LEU A 43 -10.33 -10.21 -6.36
N ALA A 44 -9.90 -10.11 -7.62
CA ALA A 44 -9.51 -11.26 -8.41
C ALA A 44 -8.29 -11.96 -7.79
N GLU A 45 -7.30 -11.20 -7.34
CA GLU A 45 -6.13 -11.75 -6.68
C GLU A 45 -6.48 -12.41 -5.34
N LEU A 46 -7.33 -11.77 -4.54
CA LEU A 46 -7.80 -12.36 -3.28
C LEU A 46 -8.57 -13.67 -3.52
N ARG A 47 -9.36 -13.71 -4.59
CA ARG A 47 -10.13 -14.89 -4.96
C ARG A 47 -9.24 -16.06 -5.39
N ALA A 48 -8.10 -15.74 -6.01
CA ALA A 48 -7.13 -16.76 -6.41
C ALA A 48 -6.47 -17.47 -5.21
N GLY A 49 -6.55 -16.88 -4.03
CA GLY A 49 -5.99 -17.45 -2.80
C GLY A 49 -4.54 -17.07 -2.57
N GLY A 50 -3.92 -17.71 -1.59
CA GLY A 50 -2.54 -17.44 -1.19
C GLY A 50 -2.44 -16.27 -0.22
N ASP A 51 -1.27 -15.65 -0.15
CA ASP A 51 -1.02 -14.50 0.72
C ASP A 51 -1.75 -13.28 0.18
N PRO A 52 -2.68 -12.68 0.94
CA PRO A 52 -3.42 -11.50 0.49
C PRO A 52 -2.58 -10.21 0.51
N GLU A 53 -1.45 -10.19 1.21
CA GLU A 53 -0.69 -8.96 1.45
C GLU A 53 -0.26 -8.23 0.17
N PRO A 54 0.32 -8.91 -0.84
CA PRO A 54 0.73 -8.20 -2.05
C PRO A 54 -0.44 -7.49 -2.76
N ALA A 55 -1.58 -8.14 -2.86
CA ALA A 55 -2.77 -7.56 -3.48
C ALA A 55 -3.27 -6.34 -2.70
N LEU A 56 -3.31 -6.44 -1.37
CA LEU A 56 -3.74 -5.34 -0.51
C LEU A 56 -2.79 -4.15 -0.61
N ARG A 57 -1.48 -4.39 -0.62
CA ARG A 57 -0.50 -3.31 -0.72
C ARG A 57 -0.55 -2.63 -2.08
N ARG A 58 -0.69 -3.39 -3.17
CA ARG A 58 -0.84 -2.80 -4.51
C ARG A 58 -2.11 -1.97 -4.62
N PHE A 59 -3.21 -2.45 -4.06
CA PHE A 59 -4.47 -1.68 -4.05
C PHE A 59 -4.31 -0.36 -3.29
N GLU A 60 -3.68 -0.38 -2.12
CA GLU A 60 -3.46 0.84 -1.33
C GLU A 60 -2.68 1.88 -2.12
N LEU A 61 -1.63 1.47 -2.82
CA LEU A 61 -0.84 2.37 -3.66
C LEU A 61 -1.68 2.98 -4.78
N GLN A 62 -2.46 2.18 -5.48
CA GLN A 62 -3.29 2.63 -6.59
C GLN A 62 -4.41 3.54 -6.11
N MET A 63 -5.03 3.21 -4.99
CA MET A 63 -6.06 4.05 -4.37
C MET A 63 -5.53 5.43 -4.01
N LEU A 64 -4.37 5.48 -3.35
CA LEU A 64 -3.75 6.74 -2.97
C LEU A 64 -3.47 7.61 -4.21
N ALA A 65 -2.95 7.01 -5.28
CA ALA A 65 -2.73 7.72 -6.54
C ALA A 65 -4.03 8.27 -7.12
N GLU A 66 -5.09 7.47 -7.12
CA GLU A 66 -6.39 7.87 -7.67
C GLU A 66 -7.03 9.03 -6.90
N VAL A 67 -6.88 9.06 -5.58
CA VAL A 67 -7.47 10.13 -4.76
C VAL A 67 -6.56 11.34 -4.59
N GLY A 68 -5.42 11.37 -5.31
CA GLY A 68 -4.53 12.53 -5.32
C GLY A 68 -3.42 12.52 -4.28
N TYR A 69 -3.21 11.39 -3.59
CA TYR A 69 -2.17 11.23 -2.56
C TYR A 69 -1.08 10.25 -3.00
N GLY A 70 -0.80 10.21 -4.32
CA GLY A 70 0.22 9.31 -4.86
C GLY A 70 1.59 9.51 -4.25
N LEU A 71 2.33 8.41 -4.10
CA LEU A 71 3.65 8.41 -3.50
C LEU A 71 4.73 8.63 -4.55
N ASN A 72 5.76 9.40 -4.21
CA ASN A 72 6.97 9.46 -4.99
C ASN A 72 7.87 8.28 -4.61
N LEU A 73 8.08 7.37 -5.54
CA LEU A 73 8.82 6.13 -5.31
C LEU A 73 9.98 5.94 -6.29
N ASP A 74 10.36 6.98 -7.03
CA ASP A 74 11.39 6.89 -8.06
C ASP A 74 12.46 7.98 -7.99
N HIS A 75 12.25 9.04 -7.22
CA HIS A 75 13.14 10.18 -7.15
C HIS A 75 13.53 10.55 -5.73
N ASP A 76 14.80 10.94 -5.57
CA ASP A 76 15.32 11.68 -4.44
C ASP A 76 14.79 13.12 -4.56
N VAL A 77 13.93 13.53 -3.62
CA VAL A 77 13.27 14.84 -3.69
C VAL A 77 14.17 15.99 -3.22
N LEU A 78 15.28 15.68 -2.55
CA LEU A 78 16.23 16.69 -2.13
C LEU A 78 17.13 17.12 -3.27
N ASN A 79 17.65 16.17 -4.04
CA ASN A 79 18.62 16.39 -5.09
C ASN A 79 18.02 16.34 -6.51
N ASP A 80 16.75 15.96 -6.62
CA ASP A 80 16.02 15.82 -7.89
C ASP A 80 16.74 14.89 -8.88
N VAL A 81 17.11 13.73 -8.39
CA VAL A 81 17.75 12.66 -9.18
C VAL A 81 17.02 11.34 -8.95
N PRO A 82 17.15 10.38 -9.88
CA PRO A 82 16.57 9.05 -9.68
C PRO A 82 17.11 8.39 -8.40
N LEU A 83 16.30 7.54 -7.80
CA LEU A 83 16.73 6.78 -6.63
C LEU A 83 17.87 5.83 -6.99
N ASP A 84 18.87 5.77 -6.12
CA ASP A 84 19.95 4.77 -6.18
C ASP A 84 19.47 3.50 -5.48
N PRO A 85 19.42 2.34 -6.17
CA PRO A 85 19.03 1.08 -5.52
C PRO A 85 19.90 0.72 -4.31
N GLU A 86 21.15 1.15 -4.31
CA GLU A 86 22.08 0.90 -3.20
C GLU A 86 21.98 1.96 -2.10
N GLY A 87 21.18 3.00 -2.31
CA GLY A 87 21.02 4.08 -1.37
C GLY A 87 20.07 3.76 -0.23
N LEU A 88 20.15 4.60 0.80
CA LEU A 88 19.26 4.56 1.95
C LEU A 88 18.50 5.88 2.04
N TYR A 89 17.19 5.81 2.26
CA TYR A 89 16.34 6.99 2.22
C TYR A 89 15.39 7.04 3.41
N GLU A 90 15.18 8.25 3.93
CA GLU A 90 14.06 8.55 4.81
C GLU A 90 12.88 8.96 3.93
N TYR A 91 11.73 8.33 4.12
CA TYR A 91 10.51 8.73 3.41
C TYR A 91 9.79 9.81 4.22
N ARG A 92 9.73 11.02 3.68
CA ARG A 92 9.02 12.14 4.28
C ARG A 92 7.61 12.20 3.72
N LEU A 93 6.62 12.08 4.61
CA LEU A 93 5.21 12.10 4.22
C LEU A 93 4.89 13.37 3.44
N GLU A 94 4.09 13.23 2.37
CA GLU A 94 3.70 14.27 1.43
C GLU A 94 4.85 14.85 0.58
N GLN A 95 6.08 14.42 0.81
CA GLN A 95 7.26 14.90 0.06
C GLN A 95 7.90 13.79 -0.75
N GLY A 96 8.41 12.77 -0.10
CA GLY A 96 9.06 11.65 -0.75
C GLY A 96 10.41 11.28 -0.13
N PRO A 97 11.20 10.48 -0.85
CA PRO A 97 12.48 9.98 -0.33
C PRO A 97 13.55 11.07 -0.25
N VAL A 98 14.27 11.11 0.85
CA VAL A 98 15.43 11.98 1.08
C VAL A 98 16.61 11.11 1.52
N PRO A 99 17.80 11.27 0.93
CA PRO A 99 18.95 10.45 1.28
C PRO A 99 19.35 10.61 2.75
N VAL A 100 19.73 9.48 3.38
CA VAL A 100 20.28 9.48 4.74
C VAL A 100 21.54 8.63 4.77
N ALA A 101 22.47 8.99 5.66
CA ALA A 101 23.75 8.29 5.76
C ALA A 101 23.64 6.98 6.54
N ALA A 102 22.70 6.90 7.50
CA ALA A 102 22.52 5.74 8.35
C ALA A 102 21.04 5.61 8.76
N GLY A 103 20.60 4.39 9.02
CA GLY A 103 19.28 4.14 9.56
C GLY A 103 19.14 4.70 10.96
N GLY A 104 17.92 4.84 11.43
CA GLY A 104 17.60 5.32 12.78
C GLY A 104 16.60 6.44 12.82
N ALA A 105 16.33 7.10 11.72
CA ALA A 105 15.19 7.99 11.61
C ALA A 105 13.91 7.18 11.39
N ALA A 106 12.76 7.83 11.55
CA ALA A 106 11.47 7.19 11.68
C ALA A 106 11.15 6.18 10.59
N LEU A 107 11.21 6.57 9.32
CA LEU A 107 10.80 5.68 8.21
C LEU A 107 11.93 5.63 7.18
N THR A 108 12.82 4.67 7.38
CA THR A 108 13.99 4.48 6.52
C THR A 108 13.82 3.24 5.65
N LEU A 109 14.07 3.40 4.34
CA LEU A 109 13.89 2.36 3.32
C LEU A 109 15.04 2.39 2.34
N SER A 110 15.41 1.23 1.79
CA SER A 110 16.41 1.17 0.73
C SER A 110 15.83 1.67 -0.60
N GLY A 111 16.71 2.17 -1.46
CA GLY A 111 16.31 2.56 -2.81
C GLY A 111 15.74 1.39 -3.60
N ALA A 112 16.33 0.22 -3.46
CA ALA A 112 15.83 -0.99 -4.11
C ALA A 112 14.40 -1.32 -3.71
N ASP A 113 14.08 -1.22 -2.41
CA ASP A 113 12.72 -1.47 -1.93
C ASP A 113 11.73 -0.41 -2.42
N LEU A 114 12.11 0.86 -2.39
CA LEU A 114 11.25 1.93 -2.91
C LEU A 114 10.96 1.75 -4.40
N LEU A 115 11.95 1.40 -5.20
CA LEU A 115 11.77 1.14 -6.63
C LEU A 115 10.88 -0.08 -6.88
N ALA A 116 11.05 -1.14 -6.10
CA ALA A 116 10.22 -2.33 -6.20
C ALA A 116 8.75 -2.02 -5.88
N ILE A 117 8.51 -1.25 -4.81
CA ILE A 117 7.16 -0.81 -4.44
C ILE A 117 6.55 0.01 -5.58
N GLY A 118 7.30 0.93 -6.14
CA GLY A 118 6.84 1.78 -7.23
C GLY A 118 6.48 1.02 -8.50
N SER A 119 7.17 -0.09 -8.78
CA SER A 119 6.86 -0.96 -9.92
C SER A 119 5.77 -1.99 -9.63
N GLY A 120 5.33 -2.11 -8.38
CA GLY A 120 4.35 -3.10 -7.96
C GLY A 120 4.93 -4.49 -7.75
N ASP A 121 6.24 -4.64 -7.80
CA ASP A 121 6.91 -5.91 -7.56
C ASP A 121 7.10 -6.14 -6.06
N LEU A 122 6.16 -6.82 -5.46
CA LEU A 122 6.16 -7.17 -4.04
C LEU A 122 6.42 -8.67 -3.82
N SER A 123 7.11 -9.31 -4.77
CA SER A 123 7.40 -10.75 -4.70
C SER A 123 8.46 -11.08 -3.65
N SER A 124 9.37 -10.16 -3.37
CA SER A 124 10.40 -10.37 -2.35
C SER A 124 9.83 -10.09 -0.95
N PRO A 125 10.15 -10.92 0.06
CA PRO A 125 9.73 -10.64 1.45
C PRO A 125 10.21 -9.29 1.95
N ALA A 126 11.40 -8.85 1.56
CA ALA A 126 11.95 -7.56 1.98
C ALA A 126 11.13 -6.40 1.41
N SER A 127 10.82 -6.43 0.11
CA SER A 127 10.02 -5.38 -0.54
C SER A 127 8.59 -5.35 -0.01
N LEU A 128 8.00 -6.51 0.25
CA LEU A 128 6.66 -6.59 0.84
C LEU A 128 6.62 -5.98 2.25
N GLN A 129 7.62 -6.30 3.08
CA GLN A 129 7.72 -5.74 4.43
C GLN A 129 7.93 -4.23 4.39
N ALA A 130 8.78 -3.75 3.48
CA ALA A 130 9.00 -2.33 3.27
C ALA A 130 7.71 -1.62 2.85
N ALA A 131 6.94 -2.20 1.94
CA ALA A 131 5.65 -1.68 1.50
C ALA A 131 4.67 -1.58 2.67
N LYS A 132 4.60 -2.59 3.52
CA LYS A 132 3.74 -2.59 4.71
C LYS A 132 4.10 -1.46 5.66
N ARG A 133 5.39 -1.27 5.94
CA ARG A 133 5.86 -0.20 6.82
C ARG A 133 5.51 1.18 6.26
N LEU A 134 5.82 1.39 4.97
CA LEU A 134 5.57 2.65 4.30
C LEU A 134 4.07 2.98 4.29
N LEU A 135 3.26 2.05 3.81
CA LEU A 135 1.83 2.27 3.65
C LEU A 135 1.11 2.41 4.98
N ARG A 136 1.56 1.72 6.02
CA ARG A 136 1.01 1.92 7.37
C ARG A 136 1.17 3.38 7.81
N SER A 137 2.35 3.95 7.60
CA SER A 137 2.62 5.35 7.96
C SER A 137 1.83 6.32 7.09
N VAL A 138 1.77 6.09 5.78
CA VAL A 138 1.05 6.96 4.85
C VAL A 138 -0.45 6.94 5.13
N LEU A 139 -1.03 5.75 5.27
CA LEU A 139 -2.47 5.62 5.52
C LEU A 139 -2.87 6.22 6.87
N ALA A 140 -2.05 6.01 7.90
CA ALA A 140 -2.31 6.61 9.21
C ALA A 140 -2.32 8.13 9.14
N HIS A 141 -1.41 8.71 8.36
CA HIS A 141 -1.34 10.16 8.16
C HIS A 141 -2.62 10.70 7.51
N TYR A 142 -3.08 10.06 6.42
CA TYR A 142 -4.27 10.54 5.71
C TYR A 142 -5.58 10.16 6.38
N LEU A 143 -5.61 9.10 7.19
CA LEU A 143 -6.78 8.75 7.99
C LEU A 143 -7.02 9.72 9.16
N ASP A 144 -5.99 10.41 9.59
CA ASP A 144 -6.07 11.49 10.60
C ASP A 144 -6.81 11.05 11.87
N GLY A 145 -6.32 9.98 12.48
CA GLY A 145 -6.88 9.44 13.73
C GLY A 145 -8.04 8.46 13.55
N ARG A 146 -8.60 8.32 12.34
CA ARG A 146 -9.61 7.29 12.10
C ARG A 146 -8.95 5.92 12.06
N THR A 147 -9.58 4.93 12.67
CA THR A 147 -9.06 3.56 12.69
C THR A 147 -9.85 2.67 11.75
N LEU A 148 -9.16 1.72 11.11
CA LEU A 148 -9.78 0.73 10.25
C LEU A 148 -10.08 -0.53 11.07
N LYS A 149 -11.34 -0.89 11.18
CA LYS A 149 -11.80 -2.01 12.01
C LYS A 149 -11.28 -3.35 11.50
N THR A 150 -11.28 -3.53 10.19
CA THR A 150 -10.87 -4.79 9.57
C THR A 150 -9.38 -5.07 9.71
N ARG A 151 -8.55 -4.05 9.88
CA ARG A 151 -7.09 -4.23 10.02
C ARG A 151 -6.74 -5.10 11.22
N ALA A 152 -7.35 -4.83 12.37
CA ALA A 152 -7.09 -5.59 13.58
C ALA A 152 -7.55 -7.05 13.44
N VAL A 153 -8.70 -7.26 12.81
CA VAL A 153 -9.23 -8.61 12.57
C VAL A 153 -8.31 -9.38 11.62
N LEU A 154 -7.86 -8.74 10.54
CA LEU A 154 -6.98 -9.35 9.56
C LEU A 154 -5.65 -9.78 10.19
N ALA A 155 -5.05 -8.93 11.01
CA ALA A 155 -3.82 -9.23 11.73
C ALA A 155 -4.03 -10.42 12.69
N SER A 156 -5.17 -10.48 13.36
CA SER A 156 -5.52 -11.58 14.25
C SER A 156 -5.64 -12.90 13.51
N MET A 157 -6.24 -12.92 12.34
CA MET A 157 -6.45 -14.13 11.54
C MET A 157 -5.16 -14.70 10.94
N ARG A 158 -4.08 -13.92 10.91
CA ARG A 158 -2.80 -14.31 10.30
C ARG A 158 -1.78 -14.84 11.31
N ARG A 159 -2.13 -14.91 12.58
CA ARG A 159 -1.28 -15.44 13.64
C ARG A 159 -1.32 -16.96 13.72
#